data_cbf94edc0ca5754032849a09be6c322b
#
_entry.id   cbf94edc0ca5754032849a09be6c322b
#
_cell.length_a   1.000
_cell.length_b   1.000
_cell.length_c   1.000
_cell.angle_alpha   90.00
_cell.angle_beta   90.00
_cell.angle_gamma   90.00
#
_symmetry.space_group_name_H-M   'P 1'
#
loop_
_entity.id
_entity.type
_entity.pdbx_description
1 polymer ?
#
loop_
_entity_poly.entity_id
_entity_poly.type
_entity_poly.pdbx_seq_one_letter_code
_entity_poly.pdbx_strand_id
1 'polypeptide(L)'
;VLYSMIELNNGPDKPHRKCARIVGDTMGKYHPHGDSSIYGALVNMAQEWSTRYPLVDGHGNFGSVDGDGAAAMRYTEARLEKLTQEVFLADLDKNVVDFMPNFDETEKEPQVLPVKIPNLLVNGTSGIAVGMATNIPPHNLREVINAVVKIIDNTIEEQRETTIEELLDVVKGPDFPTGATILGRRGIEEAYRTGRGKIRVRAVSNIETLPNGKSRIIVTELPYLVNKARLIEKIAELVRDKKIDGITDLNDHSSREGMRICIDLRKDCLLYTSPSPRDGATS
;
A
#
# COMPACT_ATOMS: atom_id res chain seq x y z
N VAL A 1 1.42 18.64 1.31
CA VAL A 1 1.86 18.11 2.63
C VAL A 1 3.37 17.94 2.67
N LEU A 2 3.98 17.15 1.79
CA LEU A 2 5.43 16.92 1.78
C LEU A 2 6.23 18.20 1.58
N TYR A 3 5.77 19.09 0.69
CA TYR A 3 6.40 20.39 0.50
C TYR A 3 6.31 21.27 1.74
N SER A 4 5.17 21.34 2.41
CA SER A 4 5.04 22.03 3.70
C SER A 4 6.00 21.49 4.76
N MET A 5 6.21 20.17 4.80
CA MET A 5 7.10 19.54 5.76
C MET A 5 8.57 19.93 5.53
N ILE A 6 9.04 20.05 4.27
CA ILE A 6 10.40 20.50 3.99
C ILE A 6 10.57 21.99 4.34
N GLU A 7 9.59 22.84 4.00
CA GLU A 7 9.58 24.25 4.36
C GLU A 7 9.57 24.48 5.90
N LEU A 8 8.92 23.59 6.64
CA LEU A 8 8.96 23.56 8.10
C LEU A 8 10.29 23.04 8.66
N ASN A 9 11.25 22.67 7.81
CA ASN A 9 12.48 22.00 8.24
C ASN A 9 12.20 20.75 9.11
N ASN A 10 11.28 19.91 8.65
CA ASN A 10 10.80 18.73 9.34
C ASN A 10 11.36 17.44 8.69
N GLY A 11 12.67 17.41 8.48
CA GLY A 11 13.41 16.30 7.88
C GLY A 11 13.60 15.11 8.82
N PRO A 12 14.12 13.98 8.29
CA PRO A 12 14.30 12.73 9.03
C PRO A 12 15.29 12.83 10.20
N ASP A 13 16.15 13.80 10.18
CA ASP A 13 17.15 14.11 11.22
C ASP A 13 16.62 15.08 12.30
N LYS A 14 15.39 15.56 12.16
CA LYS A 14 14.75 16.51 13.06
C LYS A 14 13.75 15.82 13.99
N PRO A 15 13.41 16.43 15.14
CA PRO A 15 12.33 15.95 15.97
C PRO A 15 11.01 15.91 15.21
N HIS A 16 10.15 14.93 15.54
CA HIS A 16 8.78 14.91 15.05
C HIS A 16 8.03 16.18 15.44
N ARG A 17 7.15 16.66 14.56
CA ARG A 17 6.26 17.79 14.81
C ARG A 17 4.83 17.32 14.94
N LYS A 18 4.01 18.01 15.71
CA LYS A 18 2.57 17.75 15.78
C LYS A 18 1.94 17.79 14.38
N CYS A 19 1.17 16.79 14.04
CA CYS A 19 0.46 16.74 12.75
C CYS A 19 -0.45 17.96 12.56
N ALA A 20 -1.04 18.47 13.64
CA ALA A 20 -1.84 19.70 13.60
C ALA A 20 -1.05 20.92 13.06
N ARG A 21 0.27 21.00 13.34
CA ARG A 21 1.13 22.07 12.81
C ARG A 21 1.34 21.89 11.31
N ILE A 22 1.62 20.66 10.86
CA ILE A 22 1.85 20.35 9.45
C ILE A 22 0.57 20.60 8.64
N VAL A 23 -0.57 20.14 9.12
CA VAL A 23 -1.88 20.33 8.49
C VAL A 23 -2.23 21.82 8.42
N GLY A 24 -2.03 22.57 9.51
CA GLY A 24 -2.31 24.01 9.53
C GLY A 24 -1.45 24.80 8.55
N ASP A 25 -0.17 24.51 8.44
CA ASP A 25 0.74 25.14 7.49
C ASP A 25 0.36 24.80 6.03
N THR A 26 0.05 23.53 5.77
CA THR A 26 -0.40 23.08 4.45
C THR A 26 -1.70 23.77 4.03
N MET A 27 -2.69 23.81 4.92
CA MET A 27 -3.98 24.42 4.67
C MET A 27 -3.87 25.94 4.47
N GLY A 28 -3.07 26.59 5.31
CA GLY A 28 -2.93 28.04 5.29
C GLY A 28 -2.12 28.59 4.10
N LYS A 29 -1.19 27.80 3.56
CA LYS A 29 -0.28 28.26 2.51
C LYS A 29 -0.56 27.65 1.14
N TYR A 30 -0.92 26.38 1.04
CA TYR A 30 -0.89 25.66 -0.22
C TYR A 30 -2.22 24.98 -0.60
N HIS A 31 -3.03 24.57 0.37
CA HIS A 31 -4.21 23.76 0.09
C HIS A 31 -5.41 24.20 0.94
N PRO A 32 -6.17 25.22 0.49
CA PRO A 32 -7.27 25.84 1.23
C PRO A 32 -8.55 24.96 1.24
N HIS A 33 -8.41 23.72 1.69
CA HIS A 33 -9.50 22.73 1.82
C HIS A 33 -9.60 22.22 3.27
N GLY A 34 -10.53 21.32 3.53
CA GLY A 34 -10.75 20.79 4.87
C GLY A 34 -9.51 20.11 5.48
N ASP A 35 -9.25 20.40 6.74
CA ASP A 35 -8.12 19.84 7.50
C ASP A 35 -8.15 18.31 7.57
N SER A 36 -9.34 17.70 7.60
CA SER A 36 -9.52 16.25 7.63
C SER A 36 -8.99 15.56 6.38
N SER A 37 -9.13 16.18 5.20
CA SER A 37 -8.60 15.62 3.95
C SER A 37 -7.07 15.71 3.90
N ILE A 38 -6.50 16.81 4.37
CA ILE A 38 -5.06 17.01 4.47
C ILE A 38 -4.45 16.02 5.47
N TYR A 39 -5.08 15.89 6.65
CA TYR A 39 -4.64 14.95 7.66
C TYR A 39 -4.77 13.50 7.19
N GLY A 40 -5.86 13.15 6.53
CA GLY A 40 -6.04 11.82 5.92
C GLY A 40 -4.94 11.46 4.92
N ALA A 41 -4.53 12.40 4.09
CA ALA A 41 -3.41 12.19 3.15
C ALA A 41 -2.07 11.99 3.88
N LEU A 42 -1.79 12.79 4.92
CA LEU A 42 -0.60 12.64 5.75
C LEU A 42 -0.59 11.27 6.46
N VAL A 43 -1.70 10.86 7.04
CA VAL A 43 -1.86 9.56 7.70
C VAL A 43 -1.60 8.41 6.74
N ASN A 44 -2.18 8.45 5.55
CA ASN A 44 -1.99 7.41 4.53
C ASN A 44 -0.50 7.23 4.15
N MET A 45 0.23 8.34 3.99
CA MET A 45 1.66 8.30 3.68
C MET A 45 2.53 7.73 4.81
N ALA A 46 2.03 7.66 6.03
CA ALA A 46 2.72 7.12 7.20
C ALA A 46 2.34 5.66 7.52
N GLN A 47 1.28 5.14 6.90
CA GLN A 47 0.79 3.79 7.19
C GLN A 47 1.54 2.74 6.37
N GLU A 48 2.26 1.85 7.05
CA GLU A 48 3.04 0.77 6.42
C GLU A 48 2.18 -0.28 5.68
N TRP A 49 0.90 -0.41 6.03
CA TRP A 49 -0.04 -1.30 5.32
C TRP A 49 -0.78 -0.63 4.16
N SER A 50 -0.71 0.70 4.04
CA SER A 50 -1.35 1.47 2.97
C SER A 50 -0.37 1.88 1.88
N THR A 51 0.86 2.24 2.26
CA THR A 51 1.90 2.74 1.35
C THR A 51 3.08 1.78 1.36
N ARG A 52 3.46 1.24 0.20
CA ARG A 52 4.54 0.24 0.09
C ARG A 52 5.89 0.78 0.57
N TYR A 53 6.18 2.02 0.27
CA TYR A 53 7.33 2.77 0.78
C TYR A 53 6.83 4.05 1.42
N PRO A 54 6.58 4.06 2.74
CA PRO A 54 6.08 5.22 3.45
C PRO A 54 6.92 6.47 3.19
N LEU A 55 6.26 7.61 3.07
CA LEU A 55 6.88 8.90 2.80
C LEU A 55 6.98 9.77 4.06
N VAL A 56 6.27 9.38 5.09
CA VAL A 56 6.17 10.08 6.37
C VAL A 56 6.49 9.10 7.50
N ASP A 57 7.39 9.48 8.39
CA ASP A 57 7.66 8.80 9.65
C ASP A 57 6.70 9.33 10.72
N GLY A 58 5.73 8.50 11.08
CA GLY A 58 4.66 8.83 12.02
C GLY A 58 4.97 8.35 13.44
N HIS A 59 4.66 9.19 14.44
CA HIS A 59 4.77 8.85 15.86
C HIS A 59 3.42 9.01 16.56
N GLY A 60 2.93 7.94 17.17
CA GLY A 60 1.62 7.87 17.80
C GLY A 60 0.68 6.87 17.11
N ASN A 61 -0.63 7.07 17.30
CA ASN A 61 -1.64 6.19 16.71
C ASN A 61 -2.08 6.71 15.34
N PHE A 62 -1.62 6.05 14.29
CA PHE A 62 -1.97 6.32 12.89
C PHE A 62 -3.04 5.35 12.34
N GLY A 63 -3.78 4.68 13.21
CA GLY A 63 -4.81 3.71 12.83
C GLY A 63 -4.30 2.28 12.85
N SER A 64 -5.10 1.37 12.31
CA SER A 64 -4.77 -0.06 12.21
C SER A 64 -5.35 -0.71 10.95
N VAL A 65 -4.91 -1.94 10.67
CA VAL A 65 -5.48 -2.78 9.59
C VAL A 65 -6.93 -3.21 9.86
N ASP A 66 -7.44 -2.98 11.06
CA ASP A 66 -8.84 -3.20 11.42
C ASP A 66 -9.76 -2.07 10.94
N GLY A 67 -9.16 -1.01 10.39
CA GLY A 67 -9.89 0.16 9.91
C GLY A 67 -10.13 1.20 10.99
N ASP A 68 -9.47 1.07 12.15
CA ASP A 68 -9.46 2.14 13.14
C ASP A 68 -8.82 3.38 12.55
N GLY A 69 -9.45 4.52 12.78
CA GLY A 69 -8.90 5.80 12.36
C GLY A 69 -7.67 6.21 13.18
N ALA A 70 -6.86 7.09 12.62
CA ALA A 70 -5.79 7.72 13.37
C ALA A 70 -6.36 8.56 14.53
N ALA A 71 -5.57 8.70 15.59
CA ALA A 71 -5.87 9.64 16.65
C ALA A 71 -5.92 11.08 16.10
N ALA A 72 -6.59 11.98 16.79
CA ALA A 72 -6.70 13.38 16.37
C ALA A 72 -5.29 13.99 16.16
N MET A 73 -5.14 14.84 15.14
CA MET A 73 -3.86 15.44 14.72
C MET A 73 -3.12 16.24 15.80
N ARG A 74 -3.79 16.61 16.88
CA ARG A 74 -3.18 17.27 18.07
C ARG A 74 -2.36 16.30 18.91
N TYR A 75 -2.61 14.99 18.79
CA TYR A 75 -1.89 13.94 19.53
C TYR A 75 -0.77 13.30 18.72
N THR A 76 -0.97 13.10 17.43
CA THR A 76 0.01 12.47 16.53
C THR A 76 1.11 13.43 16.11
N GLU A 77 2.28 12.88 15.82
CA GLU A 77 3.45 13.62 15.37
C GLU A 77 4.01 12.97 14.11
N ALA A 78 4.69 13.76 13.28
CA ALA A 78 5.27 13.26 12.04
C ALA A 78 6.54 14.04 11.65
N ARG A 79 7.35 13.40 10.82
CA ARG A 79 8.46 13.99 10.08
C ARG A 79 8.61 13.29 8.73
N LEU A 80 9.41 13.85 7.84
CA LEU A 80 9.69 13.22 6.56
C LEU A 80 10.51 11.94 6.75
N GLU A 81 10.21 10.93 5.96
CA GLU A 81 11.09 9.79 5.79
C GLU A 81 12.37 10.18 5.03
N LYS A 82 13.46 9.45 5.26
CA LYS A 82 14.73 9.68 4.58
C LYS A 82 14.58 9.55 3.06
N LEU A 83 13.84 8.53 2.61
CA LEU A 83 13.52 8.33 1.20
C LEU A 83 12.85 9.57 0.60
N THR A 84 11.91 10.17 1.32
CA THR A 84 11.17 11.34 0.84
C THR A 84 12.09 12.53 0.66
N GLN A 85 12.94 12.81 1.63
CA GLN A 85 13.86 13.94 1.53
C GLN A 85 14.89 13.77 0.42
N GLU A 86 15.47 12.57 0.27
CA GLU A 86 16.54 12.31 -0.69
C GLU A 86 16.06 12.06 -2.14
N VAL A 87 14.84 11.58 -2.30
CA VAL A 87 14.32 11.12 -3.60
C VAL A 87 13.19 12.00 -4.13
N PHE A 88 12.32 12.49 -3.27
CA PHE A 88 11.14 13.27 -3.68
C PHE A 88 11.37 14.79 -3.63
N LEU A 89 12.18 15.26 -2.69
CA LEU A 89 12.32 16.68 -2.37
C LEU A 89 13.74 17.21 -2.62
N ALA A 90 14.72 16.34 -2.85
CA ALA A 90 16.05 16.77 -3.22
C ALA A 90 16.00 17.54 -4.55
N ASP A 91 16.84 18.56 -4.69
CA ASP A 91 16.95 19.37 -5.91
C ASP A 91 15.78 20.36 -6.18
N LEU A 92 14.85 20.55 -5.23
CA LEU A 92 13.82 21.58 -5.33
C LEU A 92 14.40 22.99 -5.55
N ASP A 93 15.60 23.26 -5.00
CA ASP A 93 16.34 24.52 -5.10
C ASP A 93 17.16 24.64 -6.39
N LYS A 94 17.23 23.58 -7.22
CA LYS A 94 18.08 23.53 -8.43
C LYS A 94 17.39 23.88 -9.72
N ASN A 95 16.20 24.47 -9.66
CA ASN A 95 15.40 24.85 -10.82
C ASN A 95 15.09 23.69 -11.80
N VAL A 96 14.83 22.51 -11.24
CA VAL A 96 14.48 21.30 -12.01
C VAL A 96 13.00 21.12 -12.16
N VAL A 97 12.19 21.89 -11.46
CA VAL A 97 10.73 21.95 -11.55
C VAL A 97 10.25 23.39 -11.55
N ASP A 98 9.12 23.65 -12.21
CA ASP A 98 8.51 24.98 -12.24
C ASP A 98 7.76 25.25 -10.94
N PHE A 99 7.82 26.51 -10.51
CA PHE A 99 7.08 27.02 -9.37
C PHE A 99 5.98 27.98 -9.86
N MET A 100 4.86 27.95 -9.18
CA MET A 100 3.74 28.85 -9.41
C MET A 100 3.34 29.57 -8.12
N PRO A 101 2.67 30.72 -8.19
CA PRO A 101 2.05 31.31 -7.01
C PRO A 101 1.02 30.35 -6.40
N ASN A 102 0.91 30.35 -5.08
CA ASN A 102 -0.15 29.66 -4.36
C ASN A 102 -1.52 30.34 -4.58
N PHE A 103 -2.57 29.85 -3.94
CA PHE A 103 -3.95 30.31 -4.16
C PHE A 103 -4.21 31.79 -3.84
N ASP A 104 -3.42 32.42 -2.96
CA ASP A 104 -3.55 33.84 -2.57
C ASP A 104 -2.34 34.70 -3.00
N GLU A 105 -1.45 34.14 -3.81
CA GLU A 105 -0.25 34.78 -4.37
C GLU A 105 0.77 35.25 -3.32
N THR A 106 0.66 34.78 -2.06
CA THR A 106 1.59 35.16 -1.00
C THR A 106 2.84 34.28 -0.94
N GLU A 107 2.73 33.04 -1.46
CA GLU A 107 3.80 32.04 -1.45
C GLU A 107 3.99 31.45 -2.85
N LYS A 108 5.05 30.68 -3.03
CA LYS A 108 5.27 29.87 -4.23
C LYS A 108 5.23 28.39 -3.87
N GLU A 109 4.70 27.60 -4.77
CA GLU A 109 4.65 26.14 -4.64
C GLU A 109 5.14 25.47 -5.92
N PRO A 110 5.78 24.30 -5.82
CA PRO A 110 6.20 23.55 -7.00
C PRO A 110 4.96 22.94 -7.69
N GLN A 111 4.93 23.01 -9.03
CA GLN A 111 3.86 22.38 -9.81
C GLN A 111 3.88 20.86 -9.67
N VAL A 112 5.07 20.26 -9.58
CA VAL A 112 5.32 18.84 -9.33
C VAL A 112 6.54 18.70 -8.43
N LEU A 113 6.68 17.55 -7.79
CA LEU A 113 7.89 17.23 -7.02
C LEU A 113 8.96 16.62 -7.94
N PRO A 114 10.26 16.93 -7.71
CA PRO A 114 11.39 16.42 -8.51
C PRO A 114 11.72 14.96 -8.17
N VAL A 115 10.75 14.06 -8.27
CA VAL A 115 10.88 12.66 -7.86
C VAL A 115 11.85 11.92 -8.78
N LYS A 116 12.86 11.26 -8.20
CA LYS A 116 13.94 10.58 -8.92
C LYS A 116 13.66 9.12 -9.26
N ILE A 117 12.51 8.59 -8.87
CA ILE A 117 12.10 7.20 -9.11
C ILE A 117 10.71 7.16 -9.76
N PRO A 118 10.33 6.08 -10.46
CA PRO A 118 8.99 5.92 -11.01
C PRO A 118 7.94 5.66 -9.90
N ASN A 119 7.63 6.67 -9.10
CA ASN A 119 6.76 6.55 -7.92
C ASN A 119 5.34 6.06 -8.27
N LEU A 120 4.86 6.35 -9.47
CA LEU A 120 3.56 5.87 -9.94
C LEU A 120 3.46 4.33 -9.88
N LEU A 121 4.55 3.63 -10.19
CA LEU A 121 4.63 2.17 -10.10
C LEU A 121 5.03 1.73 -8.69
N VAL A 122 5.97 2.41 -8.06
CA VAL A 122 6.55 1.99 -6.78
C VAL A 122 5.51 2.00 -5.66
N ASN A 123 4.78 3.10 -5.48
CA ASN A 123 3.72 3.21 -4.47
C ASN A 123 2.32 2.95 -5.02
N GLY A 124 2.19 2.85 -6.35
CA GLY A 124 0.89 2.71 -6.99
C GLY A 124 0.02 3.97 -6.86
N THR A 125 -1.18 3.89 -7.38
CA THR A 125 -2.19 4.93 -7.22
C THR A 125 -3.58 4.36 -7.48
N SER A 126 -4.59 4.93 -6.84
CA SER A 126 -5.99 4.70 -7.18
C SER A 126 -6.70 6.04 -7.29
N GLY A 127 -7.59 6.17 -8.26
CA GLY A 127 -8.35 7.39 -8.45
C GLY A 127 -9.59 7.15 -9.30
N ILE A 128 -10.63 7.94 -9.04
CA ILE A 128 -11.89 7.92 -9.76
C ILE A 128 -12.08 9.29 -10.39
N ALA A 129 -12.18 9.31 -11.71
CA ALA A 129 -12.49 10.49 -12.49
C ALA A 129 -13.79 10.30 -13.28
N VAL A 130 -14.31 11.37 -13.85
CA VAL A 130 -15.48 11.27 -14.72
C VAL A 130 -15.11 10.49 -15.99
N GLY A 131 -15.78 9.37 -16.22
CA GLY A 131 -15.59 8.52 -17.39
C GLY A 131 -14.41 7.54 -17.33
N MET A 132 -13.54 7.60 -16.30
CA MET A 132 -12.45 6.65 -16.14
C MET A 132 -12.03 6.49 -14.68
N ALA A 133 -11.39 5.36 -14.37
CA ALA A 133 -10.77 5.12 -13.08
C ALA A 133 -9.38 4.51 -13.30
N THR A 134 -8.48 4.75 -12.36
CA THR A 134 -7.16 4.09 -12.31
C THR A 134 -7.00 3.32 -11.01
N ASN A 135 -6.31 2.19 -11.08
CA ASN A 135 -5.96 1.37 -9.94
C ASN A 135 -4.64 0.65 -10.23
N ILE A 136 -3.55 1.36 -10.03
CA ILE A 136 -2.20 0.85 -10.25
C ILE A 136 -1.68 0.32 -8.91
N PRO A 137 -1.38 -0.99 -8.81
CA PRO A 137 -0.84 -1.56 -7.58
C PRO A 137 0.61 -1.11 -7.34
N PRO A 138 1.09 -1.15 -6.09
CA PRO A 138 2.50 -0.89 -5.77
C PRO A 138 3.41 -2.01 -6.30
N HIS A 139 4.71 -1.67 -6.49
CA HIS A 139 5.72 -2.58 -7.02
C HIS A 139 7.01 -2.50 -6.21
N ASN A 140 7.83 -3.53 -6.34
CA ASN A 140 9.14 -3.58 -5.71
C ASN A 140 10.10 -2.55 -6.33
N LEU A 141 10.67 -1.68 -5.51
CA LEU A 141 11.55 -0.60 -5.97
C LEU A 141 12.76 -1.14 -6.75
N ARG A 142 13.38 -2.22 -6.29
CA ARG A 142 14.53 -2.81 -6.98
C ARG A 142 14.16 -3.35 -8.35
N GLU A 143 13.05 -4.04 -8.48
CA GLU A 143 12.57 -4.54 -9.77
C GLU A 143 12.28 -3.38 -10.73
N VAL A 144 11.62 -2.33 -10.26
CA VAL A 144 11.31 -1.15 -11.09
C VAL A 144 12.58 -0.44 -11.54
N ILE A 145 13.55 -0.24 -10.66
CA ILE A 145 14.84 0.36 -11.03
C ILE A 145 15.62 -0.52 -12.01
N ASN A 146 15.66 -1.82 -11.79
CA ASN A 146 16.31 -2.75 -12.73
C ASN A 146 15.65 -2.71 -14.12
N ALA A 147 14.32 -2.53 -14.19
CA ALA A 147 13.63 -2.35 -15.45
C ALA A 147 14.02 -1.04 -16.15
N VAL A 148 14.16 0.06 -15.39
CA VAL A 148 14.65 1.35 -15.92
C VAL A 148 16.07 1.20 -16.46
N VAL A 149 16.97 0.55 -15.71
CA VAL A 149 18.35 0.28 -16.16
C VAL A 149 18.35 -0.53 -17.45
N LYS A 150 17.53 -1.60 -17.51
CA LYS A 150 17.42 -2.41 -18.73
C LYS A 150 16.93 -1.61 -19.94
N ILE A 151 15.99 -0.70 -19.77
CA ILE A 151 15.53 0.19 -20.85
C ILE A 151 16.67 1.09 -21.32
N ILE A 152 17.43 1.65 -20.40
CA ILE A 152 18.56 2.53 -20.69
C ILE A 152 19.65 1.76 -21.45
N ASP A 153 20.05 0.58 -20.97
CA ASP A 153 21.07 -0.26 -21.57
C ASP A 153 20.67 -0.66 -23.00
N ASN A 154 19.45 -1.16 -23.20
CA ASN A 154 18.96 -1.51 -24.53
C ASN A 154 18.93 -0.30 -25.49
N THR A 155 18.58 0.89 -24.98
CA THR A 155 18.52 2.11 -25.78
C THR A 155 19.91 2.61 -26.15
N ILE A 156 20.86 2.61 -25.21
CA ILE A 156 22.20 3.19 -25.40
C ILE A 156 23.13 2.19 -26.09
N GLU A 157 23.18 0.93 -25.62
CA GLU A 157 24.13 -0.05 -26.08
C GLU A 157 23.65 -0.80 -27.33
N GLU A 158 22.37 -1.19 -27.36
CA GLU A 158 21.78 -1.98 -28.42
C GLU A 158 20.99 -1.14 -29.44
N GLN A 159 20.77 0.15 -29.18
CA GLN A 159 20.04 1.10 -30.04
C GLN A 159 18.66 0.59 -30.46
N ARG A 160 17.96 -0.07 -29.53
CA ARG A 160 16.64 -0.65 -29.75
C ARG A 160 15.67 -0.33 -28.59
N GLU A 161 14.40 -0.48 -28.84
CA GLU A 161 13.38 -0.44 -27.81
C GLU A 161 13.37 -1.74 -26.99
N THR A 162 13.02 -1.60 -25.70
CA THR A 162 12.82 -2.75 -24.81
C THR A 162 11.40 -3.28 -24.94
N THR A 163 11.26 -4.57 -25.09
CA THR A 163 9.94 -5.21 -25.21
C THR A 163 9.27 -5.39 -23.85
N ILE A 164 7.94 -5.52 -23.85
CA ILE A 164 7.17 -5.80 -22.61
C ILE A 164 7.61 -7.16 -22.02
N GLU A 165 7.92 -8.13 -22.84
CA GLU A 165 8.40 -9.44 -22.41
C GLU A 165 9.67 -9.34 -21.58
N GLU A 166 10.63 -8.55 -22.02
CA GLU A 166 11.86 -8.30 -21.28
C GLU A 166 11.62 -7.58 -19.95
N LEU A 167 10.65 -6.68 -19.91
CA LEU A 167 10.27 -5.99 -18.68
C LEU A 167 9.55 -6.92 -17.70
N LEU A 168 8.69 -7.83 -18.19
CA LEU A 168 8.02 -8.86 -17.40
C LEU A 168 8.99 -9.87 -16.77
N ASP A 169 10.17 -10.04 -17.36
CA ASP A 169 11.24 -10.85 -16.79
C ASP A 169 11.93 -10.18 -15.60
N VAL A 170 11.87 -8.87 -15.51
CA VAL A 170 12.46 -8.07 -14.44
C VAL A 170 11.41 -7.71 -13.37
N VAL A 171 10.27 -7.11 -13.78
CA VAL A 171 9.16 -6.78 -12.90
C VAL A 171 8.19 -7.95 -12.86
N LYS A 172 8.24 -8.72 -11.79
CA LYS A 172 7.47 -9.97 -11.67
C LYS A 172 5.99 -9.78 -11.41
N GLY A 173 5.61 -8.64 -10.89
CA GLY A 173 4.22 -8.29 -10.56
C GLY A 173 4.13 -7.28 -9.43
N PRO A 174 2.91 -7.00 -8.96
CA PRO A 174 2.70 -6.15 -7.79
C PRO A 174 3.43 -6.66 -6.55
N ASP A 175 3.87 -5.72 -5.71
CA ASP A 175 4.48 -5.97 -4.41
C ASP A 175 3.69 -5.21 -3.34
N PHE A 176 2.75 -5.90 -2.70
CA PHE A 176 1.84 -5.29 -1.75
C PHE A 176 2.48 -5.13 -0.36
N PRO A 177 2.25 -4.01 0.35
CA PRO A 177 2.80 -3.80 1.69
C PRO A 177 2.28 -4.81 2.71
N THR A 178 1.12 -5.40 2.48
CA THR A 178 0.48 -6.40 3.35
C THR A 178 0.85 -7.84 3.01
N GLY A 179 1.74 -8.07 2.04
CA GLY A 179 2.14 -9.40 1.59
C GLY A 179 1.03 -10.12 0.82
N ALA A 180 0.70 -11.33 1.25
CA ALA A 180 -0.25 -12.24 0.62
C ALA A 180 0.29 -12.90 -0.67
N THR A 181 -0.47 -13.80 -1.27
CA THR A 181 -0.06 -14.59 -2.43
C THR A 181 -0.88 -14.23 -3.66
N ILE A 182 -0.21 -13.85 -4.74
CA ILE A 182 -0.87 -13.64 -6.04
C ILE A 182 -1.05 -15.01 -6.71
N LEU A 183 -2.27 -15.28 -7.19
CA LEU A 183 -2.65 -16.54 -7.83
C LEU A 183 -2.50 -16.44 -9.34
N GLY A 184 -1.42 -17.01 -9.86
CA GLY A 184 -1.13 -17.07 -11.29
C GLY A 184 -0.59 -15.76 -11.87
N ARG A 185 -0.03 -15.82 -13.08
CA ARG A 185 0.62 -14.69 -13.77
C ARG A 185 -0.24 -14.04 -14.85
N ARG A 186 -1.24 -14.75 -15.37
CA ARG A 186 -2.04 -14.29 -16.51
C ARG A 186 -2.63 -12.90 -16.31
N GLY A 187 -3.20 -12.63 -15.12
CA GLY A 187 -3.79 -11.32 -14.84
C GLY A 187 -2.77 -10.19 -14.76
N ILE A 188 -1.54 -10.49 -14.32
CA ILE A 188 -0.42 -9.55 -14.32
C ILE A 188 0.00 -9.22 -15.74
N GLU A 189 0.24 -10.25 -16.56
CA GLU A 189 0.65 -10.11 -17.96
C GLU A 189 -0.40 -9.35 -18.77
N GLU A 190 -1.67 -9.67 -18.60
CA GLU A 190 -2.79 -8.96 -19.23
C GLU A 190 -2.81 -7.48 -18.83
N ALA A 191 -2.67 -7.18 -17.53
CA ALA A 191 -2.66 -5.81 -17.02
C ALA A 191 -1.50 -5.00 -17.62
N TYR A 192 -0.30 -5.57 -17.70
CA TYR A 192 0.88 -4.85 -18.18
C TYR A 192 0.88 -4.68 -19.70
N ARG A 193 0.28 -5.60 -20.47
CA ARG A 193 0.16 -5.49 -21.93
C ARG A 193 -0.95 -4.55 -22.37
N THR A 194 -2.07 -4.56 -21.66
CA THR A 194 -3.31 -3.90 -22.13
C THR A 194 -3.73 -2.73 -21.26
N GLY A 195 -3.11 -2.56 -20.08
CA GLY A 195 -3.55 -1.62 -19.07
C GLY A 195 -4.77 -2.11 -18.27
N ARG A 196 -5.25 -3.33 -18.53
CA ARG A 196 -6.41 -3.93 -17.82
C ARG A 196 -6.14 -5.40 -17.51
N GLY A 197 -6.34 -5.80 -16.25
CA GLY A 197 -6.17 -7.19 -15.85
C GLY A 197 -6.81 -7.44 -14.49
N LYS A 198 -7.08 -8.71 -14.20
CA LYS A 198 -7.63 -9.16 -12.92
C LYS A 198 -6.56 -9.94 -12.17
N ILE A 199 -6.05 -9.36 -11.10
CA ILE A 199 -5.04 -9.99 -10.25
C ILE A 199 -5.76 -10.55 -9.02
N ARG A 200 -5.73 -11.89 -8.87
CA ARG A 200 -6.30 -12.56 -7.70
C ARG A 200 -5.26 -12.67 -6.61
N VAL A 201 -5.62 -12.27 -5.40
CA VAL A 201 -4.73 -12.30 -4.22
C VAL A 201 -5.40 -13.13 -3.13
N ARG A 202 -4.63 -14.01 -2.52
CA ARG A 202 -5.08 -14.88 -1.44
C ARG A 202 -4.25 -14.64 -0.18
N ALA A 203 -4.92 -14.68 0.98
CA ALA A 203 -4.27 -14.64 2.28
C ALA A 203 -3.21 -15.75 2.43
N VAL A 204 -2.17 -15.48 3.20
CA VAL A 204 -1.23 -16.52 3.64
C VAL A 204 -1.80 -17.17 4.89
N SER A 205 -1.88 -18.49 4.86
CA SER A 205 -2.38 -19.27 5.99
C SER A 205 -1.61 -20.56 6.17
N ASN A 206 -1.49 -20.99 7.43
CA ASN A 206 -0.92 -22.26 7.85
C ASN A 206 -1.92 -23.06 8.67
N ILE A 207 -1.76 -24.37 8.70
CA ILE A 207 -2.59 -25.27 9.50
C ILE A 207 -1.79 -25.76 10.69
N GLU A 208 -2.32 -25.55 11.88
CA GLU A 208 -1.79 -26.08 13.14
C GLU A 208 -2.68 -27.21 13.65
N THR A 209 -2.09 -28.28 14.16
CA THR A 209 -2.81 -29.33 14.86
C THR A 209 -2.76 -29.04 16.37
N LEU A 210 -3.93 -28.94 16.97
CA LEU A 210 -4.07 -28.72 18.41
C LEU A 210 -3.89 -30.01 19.21
N PRO A 211 -3.52 -29.94 20.50
CA PRO A 211 -3.32 -31.12 21.36
C PRO A 211 -4.55 -32.06 21.45
N ASN A 212 -5.73 -31.53 21.25
CA ASN A 212 -7.01 -32.28 21.25
C ASN A 212 -7.32 -32.97 19.90
N GLY A 213 -6.40 -32.92 18.94
CA GLY A 213 -6.56 -33.49 17.62
C GLY A 213 -7.46 -32.69 16.66
N LYS A 214 -7.85 -31.48 17.02
CA LYS A 214 -8.51 -30.54 16.12
C LYS A 214 -7.46 -29.78 15.28
N SER A 215 -7.90 -29.27 14.15
CA SER A 215 -7.08 -28.40 13.32
C SER A 215 -7.48 -26.94 13.48
N ARG A 216 -6.49 -26.05 13.32
CA ARG A 216 -6.66 -24.60 13.35
C ARG A 216 -5.99 -24.02 12.12
N ILE A 217 -6.70 -23.14 11.41
CA ILE A 217 -6.11 -22.33 10.35
C ILE A 217 -5.62 -21.04 10.99
N ILE A 218 -4.35 -20.72 10.76
CA ILE A 218 -3.72 -19.47 11.17
C ILE A 218 -3.51 -18.61 9.93
N VAL A 219 -4.13 -17.43 9.88
CA VAL A 219 -3.91 -16.46 8.81
C VAL A 219 -2.92 -15.41 9.30
N THR A 220 -1.82 -15.23 8.56
CA THR A 220 -0.72 -14.33 8.91
C THR A 220 -0.60 -13.14 7.98
N GLU A 221 -1.18 -13.21 6.77
CA GLU A 221 -1.19 -12.10 5.81
C GLU A 221 -2.56 -12.02 5.12
N LEU A 222 -3.03 -10.81 4.88
CA LEU A 222 -4.27 -10.53 4.16
C LEU A 222 -3.99 -9.81 2.84
N PRO A 223 -4.84 -9.97 1.82
CA PRO A 223 -4.76 -9.18 0.60
C PRO A 223 -4.81 -7.68 0.89
N TYR A 224 -4.09 -6.92 0.06
CA TYR A 224 -4.01 -5.47 0.15
C TYR A 224 -5.41 -4.82 0.14
N LEU A 225 -5.59 -3.80 0.97
CA LEU A 225 -6.85 -3.07 1.20
C LEU A 225 -8.00 -3.90 1.83
N VAL A 226 -7.73 -5.11 2.30
CA VAL A 226 -8.72 -5.88 3.06
C VAL A 226 -8.71 -5.43 4.52
N ASN A 227 -9.88 -5.02 5.01
CA ASN A 227 -10.09 -4.71 6.43
C ASN A 227 -10.23 -6.01 7.22
N LYS A 228 -9.33 -6.22 8.19
CA LYS A 228 -9.26 -7.46 8.99
C LYS A 228 -10.52 -7.69 9.82
N ALA A 229 -10.98 -6.69 10.54
CA ALA A 229 -12.18 -6.81 11.39
C ALA A 229 -13.43 -7.17 10.58
N ARG A 230 -13.65 -6.47 9.45
CA ARG A 230 -14.79 -6.78 8.56
C ARG A 230 -14.70 -8.17 7.94
N LEU A 231 -13.49 -8.65 7.64
CA LEU A 231 -13.30 -10.01 7.14
C LEU A 231 -13.70 -11.03 8.21
N ILE A 232 -13.25 -10.86 9.44
CA ILE A 232 -13.61 -11.73 10.58
C ILE A 232 -15.12 -11.74 10.80
N GLU A 233 -15.75 -10.57 10.84
CA GLU A 233 -17.22 -10.44 10.94
C GLU A 233 -17.92 -11.19 9.80
N LYS A 234 -17.42 -11.03 8.56
CA LYS A 234 -18.01 -11.70 7.40
C LYS A 234 -17.90 -13.22 7.48
N ILE A 235 -16.79 -13.75 7.95
CA ILE A 235 -16.63 -15.19 8.18
C ILE A 235 -17.62 -15.66 9.25
N ALA A 236 -17.73 -14.93 10.36
CA ALA A 236 -18.68 -15.26 11.43
C ALA A 236 -20.14 -15.23 10.95
N GLU A 237 -20.53 -14.27 10.11
CA GLU A 237 -21.84 -14.24 9.46
C GLU A 237 -22.11 -15.48 8.60
N LEU A 238 -21.13 -15.85 7.75
CA LEU A 238 -21.25 -17.01 6.86
C LEU A 238 -21.39 -18.32 7.64
N VAL A 239 -20.73 -18.44 8.78
CA VAL A 239 -20.87 -19.57 9.70
C VAL A 239 -22.27 -19.59 10.34
N ARG A 240 -22.73 -18.46 10.84
CA ARG A 240 -24.06 -18.31 11.44
C ARG A 240 -25.18 -18.62 10.43
N ASP A 241 -25.03 -18.16 9.20
CA ASP A 241 -25.94 -18.41 8.09
C ASP A 241 -25.85 -19.83 7.53
N LYS A 242 -24.97 -20.68 8.09
CA LYS A 242 -24.70 -22.06 7.63
C LYS A 242 -24.24 -22.17 6.17
N LYS A 243 -23.62 -21.10 5.65
CA LYS A 243 -22.99 -21.09 4.31
C LYS A 243 -21.59 -21.68 4.33
N ILE A 244 -20.93 -21.63 5.48
CA ILE A 244 -19.67 -22.31 5.78
C ILE A 244 -19.89 -23.21 6.97
N ASP A 245 -19.50 -24.47 6.86
CA ASP A 245 -19.57 -25.45 7.94
C ASP A 245 -18.16 -25.85 8.39
N GLY A 246 -18.05 -26.43 9.59
CA GLY A 246 -16.79 -26.94 10.11
C GLY A 246 -15.98 -25.97 10.97
N ILE A 247 -16.34 -24.70 11.04
CA ILE A 247 -15.69 -23.71 11.94
C ILE A 247 -16.39 -23.77 13.31
N THR A 248 -15.58 -23.92 14.38
CA THR A 248 -16.08 -23.96 15.75
C THR A 248 -15.81 -22.70 16.53
N ASP A 249 -14.73 -21.99 16.19
CA ASP A 249 -14.36 -20.75 16.84
C ASP A 249 -13.55 -19.85 15.88
N LEU A 250 -13.58 -18.54 16.11
CA LEU A 250 -12.91 -17.55 15.28
C LEU A 250 -12.41 -16.42 16.16
N ASN A 251 -11.09 -16.31 16.29
CA ASN A 251 -10.44 -15.37 17.18
C ASN A 251 -9.36 -14.56 16.45
N ASP A 252 -9.21 -13.32 16.84
CA ASP A 252 -8.09 -12.47 16.44
C ASP A 252 -7.05 -12.40 17.57
N HIS A 253 -5.90 -13.00 17.34
CA HIS A 253 -4.75 -12.99 18.22
C HIS A 253 -3.61 -12.12 17.69
N SER A 254 -3.92 -11.20 16.77
CA SER A 254 -2.92 -10.26 16.23
C SER A 254 -2.33 -9.40 17.35
N SER A 255 -1.03 -9.15 17.26
CA SER A 255 -0.27 -8.39 18.26
C SER A 255 0.82 -7.56 17.57
N ARG A 256 1.71 -6.95 18.33
CA ARG A 256 2.91 -6.27 17.81
C ARG A 256 3.88 -7.22 17.08
N GLU A 257 3.77 -8.51 17.33
CA GLU A 257 4.58 -9.54 16.65
C GLU A 257 4.06 -9.88 15.26
N GLY A 258 2.83 -9.46 14.91
CA GLY A 258 2.24 -9.64 13.60
C GLY A 258 0.77 -10.03 13.64
N MET A 259 0.22 -10.22 12.45
CA MET A 259 -1.15 -10.66 12.25
C MET A 259 -1.31 -12.15 12.55
N ARG A 260 -2.34 -12.49 13.33
CA ARG A 260 -2.67 -13.88 13.67
C ARG A 260 -4.18 -14.04 13.85
N ILE A 261 -4.89 -14.38 12.78
CA ILE A 261 -6.30 -14.76 12.82
C ILE A 261 -6.37 -16.28 12.99
N CYS A 262 -7.05 -16.74 14.03
CA CYS A 262 -7.19 -18.15 14.36
C CYS A 262 -8.59 -18.63 14.03
N ILE A 263 -8.71 -19.64 13.16
CA ILE A 263 -9.97 -20.28 12.77
C ILE A 263 -9.91 -21.72 13.24
N ASP A 264 -10.64 -22.05 14.29
CA ASP A 264 -10.70 -23.39 14.86
C ASP A 264 -11.71 -24.25 14.13
N LEU A 265 -11.29 -25.45 13.74
CA LEU A 265 -12.11 -26.38 12.96
C LEU A 265 -12.64 -27.54 13.82
N ARG A 266 -13.76 -28.15 13.41
CA ARG A 266 -14.24 -29.40 13.95
C ARG A 266 -13.22 -30.51 13.67
N LYS A 267 -13.21 -31.55 14.51
CA LYS A 267 -12.27 -32.66 14.41
C LYS A 267 -12.43 -33.46 13.10
N ASP A 268 -13.63 -33.49 12.56
CA ASP A 268 -14.01 -34.19 11.33
C ASP A 268 -13.97 -33.31 10.07
N CYS A 269 -13.48 -32.08 10.19
CA CYS A 269 -13.42 -31.15 9.07
C CYS A 269 -12.33 -31.56 8.08
N LEU A 270 -12.73 -31.76 6.80
CA LEU A 270 -11.82 -32.05 5.71
C LEU A 270 -11.13 -30.76 5.25
N LEU A 271 -9.85 -30.61 5.58
CA LEU A 271 -9.04 -29.44 5.24
C LEU A 271 -8.82 -29.22 3.73
N TYR A 272 -9.14 -30.22 2.91
CA TYR A 272 -8.87 -30.24 1.46
C TYR A 272 -10.11 -29.95 0.60
N THR A 273 -11.21 -29.51 1.17
CA THR A 273 -12.43 -29.12 0.41
C THR A 273 -12.39 -27.69 -0.14
N SER A 274 -11.31 -26.94 0.11
CA SER A 274 -11.05 -25.70 -0.64
C SER A 274 -10.71 -26.07 -2.09
N PRO A 275 -11.31 -25.42 -3.09
CA PRO A 275 -11.00 -25.72 -4.49
C PRO A 275 -9.49 -25.59 -4.70
N SER A 276 -8.89 -26.66 -5.22
CA SER A 276 -7.48 -26.67 -5.60
C SER A 276 -7.22 -25.53 -6.59
N PRO A 277 -6.04 -24.91 -6.60
CA PRO A 277 -5.66 -23.98 -7.65
C PRO A 277 -5.82 -24.55 -9.07
N ARG A 278 -5.95 -25.88 -9.21
CA ARG A 278 -6.26 -26.55 -10.48
C ARG A 278 -7.73 -26.44 -10.89
N ASP A 279 -8.66 -26.25 -9.95
CA ASP A 279 -10.09 -26.23 -10.26
C ASP A 279 -10.57 -24.87 -10.84
N GLY A 280 -9.70 -23.84 -10.83
CA GLY A 280 -9.95 -22.55 -11.45
C GLY A 280 -9.34 -22.36 -12.84
N ALA A 281 -8.73 -23.40 -13.42
CA ALA A 281 -8.05 -23.32 -14.71
C ALA A 281 -8.89 -23.80 -15.91
N THR A 282 -10.15 -24.21 -15.67
CA THR A 282 -11.08 -24.63 -16.73
C THR A 282 -12.36 -23.80 -16.66
N SER A 283 -12.36 -22.64 -17.29
CA SER A 283 -13.44 -22.03 -18.11
C SER A 283 -13.07 -20.61 -18.49
#